data_21672f4b8d3d467e3dbec5b3086f193c
#
_entry.id   21672f4b8d3d467e3dbec5b3086f193c
#
_cell.length_a   1.000
_cell.length_b   1.000
_cell.length_c   1.000
_cell.angle_alpha   90.00
_cell.angle_beta   90.00
_cell.angle_gamma   90.00
#
_symmetry.space_group_name_H-M   'P 1'
#
loop_
_entity.id
_entity.type
_entity.pdbx_description
1 polymer ?
#
loop_
_entity_poly.entity_id
_entity_poly.type
_entity_poly.pdbx_seq_one_letter_code
_entity_poly.pdbx_strand_id
1 'polypeptide(L)'
;MRYGHPEWCARGHHCGLGEHRSLPVVAEMDGIGRVVMTRVLGRDGRERMEITGSAYLSNFEPTARRQLQDTLTGLVSVLQRAAAVRG
;
A
#
# COMPACT_ATOMS: atom_id res chain seq x y z
N MET A 1 -6.66 -23.55 -7.17
CA MET A 1 -6.97 -23.86 -6.49
C MET A 1 -7.73 -23.27 -5.65
N ARG A 2 -8.74 -23.26 -5.76
CA ARG A 2 -9.62 -22.52 -5.15
C ARG A 2 -9.58 -22.60 -3.70
N TYR A 3 -9.07 -23.60 -3.16
CA TYR A 3 -9.00 -23.74 -1.73
C TYR A 3 -7.68 -23.31 -1.14
N GLY A 4 -6.70 -23.08 -1.97
CA GLY A 4 -5.40 -22.67 -1.51
C GLY A 4 -5.30 -21.17 -1.32
N HIS A 5 -4.34 -20.75 -0.51
CA HIS A 5 -4.00 -19.37 -0.35
C HIS A 5 -2.83 -19.01 -1.27
N PRO A 6 -2.80 -17.82 -1.85
CA PRO A 6 -1.59 -17.37 -2.52
C PRO A 6 -0.41 -17.36 -1.55
N GLU A 7 0.79 -17.47 -2.07
CA GLU A 7 1.99 -17.49 -1.22
C GLU A 7 2.09 -16.29 -0.31
N TRP A 8 1.65 -15.14 -0.79
CA TRP A 8 1.75 -13.88 -0.04
C TRP A 8 0.62 -13.70 0.97
N CYS A 9 -0.35 -14.58 1.02
CA CYS A 9 -1.49 -14.44 1.93
C CYS A 9 -1.06 -14.66 3.38
N ALA A 10 -1.53 -13.83 4.27
CA ALA A 10 -1.20 -13.92 5.69
C ALA A 10 -1.86 -15.11 6.38
N ARG A 11 -2.98 -15.58 5.85
CA ARG A 11 -3.68 -16.78 6.36
C ARG A 11 -4.11 -16.66 7.82
N GLY A 12 -4.48 -15.46 8.20
CA GLY A 12 -4.91 -15.21 9.58
C GLY A 12 -6.12 -14.33 9.60
N HIS A 13 -6.18 -13.47 10.60
CA HIS A 13 -7.31 -12.55 10.74
C HIS A 13 -7.45 -11.61 9.57
N HIS A 14 -6.38 -11.40 8.82
CA HIS A 14 -6.40 -10.51 7.67
C HIS A 14 -7.02 -11.16 6.44
N CYS A 15 -7.19 -12.47 6.46
CA CYS A 15 -7.71 -13.24 5.34
C CYS A 15 -9.05 -13.83 5.73
N GLY A 16 -10.06 -13.65 4.89
CA GLY A 16 -11.36 -14.23 5.16
C GLY A 16 -12.45 -13.60 4.32
N LEU A 17 -13.68 -14.08 4.47
CA LEU A 17 -14.84 -13.54 3.79
C LEU A 17 -14.66 -13.50 2.27
N GLY A 18 -13.92 -14.48 1.74
CA GLY A 18 -13.70 -14.58 0.29
C GLY A 18 -12.55 -13.75 -0.23
N GLU A 19 -11.82 -13.08 0.64
CA GLU A 19 -10.64 -12.30 0.24
C GLU A 19 -9.38 -12.90 0.83
N HIS A 20 -8.27 -12.72 0.11
CA HIS A 20 -6.94 -13.06 0.62
C HIS A 20 -6.15 -11.78 0.81
N ARG A 21 -5.52 -11.62 1.95
CA ARG A 21 -4.76 -10.42 2.28
C ARG A 21 -3.36 -10.78 2.71
N SER A 22 -2.40 -10.01 2.25
CA SER A 22 -1.02 -10.15 2.70
C SER A 22 -0.85 -9.56 4.09
N LEU A 23 0.27 -9.85 4.72
CA LEU A 23 0.70 -9.06 5.85
C LEU A 23 0.97 -7.64 5.36
N PRO A 24 0.70 -6.64 6.18
CA PRO A 24 0.96 -5.27 5.77
C PRO A 24 2.45 -5.02 5.62
N VAL A 25 2.81 -4.27 4.59
CA VAL A 25 4.17 -3.78 4.40
C VAL A 25 4.17 -2.33 4.86
N VAL A 26 5.05 -2.01 5.80
CA VAL A 26 5.12 -0.68 6.37
C VAL A 26 6.39 0.00 5.88
N ALA A 27 6.24 1.21 5.37
CA ALA A 27 7.37 2.01 4.91
C ALA A 27 7.33 3.36 5.60
N GLU A 28 8.51 3.86 5.95
CA GLU A 28 8.64 5.22 6.48
C GLU A 28 9.07 6.12 5.32
N MET A 29 8.41 7.22 5.17
CA MET A 29 8.69 8.15 4.07
C MET A 29 8.89 9.55 4.64
N ASP A 30 9.94 10.20 4.18
CA ASP A 30 10.23 11.57 4.60
C ASP A 30 9.06 12.48 4.22
N GLY A 31 8.65 13.31 5.16
CA GLY A 31 7.58 14.25 4.94
C GLY A 31 6.17 13.68 5.05
N ILE A 32 6.05 12.36 5.03
CA ILE A 32 4.74 11.72 5.14
C ILE A 32 4.62 10.98 6.46
N GLY A 33 5.65 10.24 6.82
CA GLY A 33 5.61 9.35 7.96
C GLY A 33 5.40 7.93 7.50
N ARG A 34 4.45 7.25 8.10
CA ARG A 34 4.25 5.82 7.86
C ARG A 34 3.22 5.59 6.77
N VAL A 35 3.56 4.72 5.84
CA VAL A 35 2.65 4.26 4.79
C VAL A 35 2.51 2.76 4.93
N VAL A 36 1.29 2.28 4.89
CA VAL A 36 1.00 0.85 5.04
C VAL A 36 0.38 0.36 3.74
N MET A 37 0.94 -0.72 3.19
CA MET A 37 0.48 -1.31 1.94
C MET A 37 0.09 -2.76 2.17
N THR A 38 -1.03 -3.16 1.60
CA THR A 38 -1.54 -4.53 1.72
C THR A 38 -1.95 -5.02 0.33
N ARG A 39 -1.52 -6.21 -0.03
CA ARG A 39 -1.94 -6.85 -1.28
C ARG A 39 -3.19 -7.65 -1.01
N VAL A 40 -4.21 -7.49 -1.84
CA VAL A 40 -5.51 -8.12 -1.65
C VAL A 40 -5.95 -8.80 -2.92
N LEU A 41 -6.39 -10.05 -2.81
CA LEU A 41 -7.10 -10.74 -3.88
C LEU A 41 -8.56 -10.74 -3.45
N GLY A 42 -9.39 -10.00 -4.17
CA GLY A 42 -10.78 -9.85 -3.82
C GLY A 42 -11.64 -11.04 -4.21
N ARG A 43 -12.88 -11.02 -3.78
CA ARG A 43 -13.83 -12.08 -4.10
C ARG A 43 -14.08 -12.19 -5.60
N ASP A 44 -13.95 -11.09 -6.30
CA ASP A 44 -14.17 -11.03 -7.75
C ASP A 44 -12.98 -11.58 -8.53
N GLY A 45 -11.94 -12.07 -7.86
CA GLY A 45 -10.75 -12.60 -8.50
C GLY A 45 -9.75 -11.54 -8.92
N ARG A 46 -10.00 -10.29 -8.59
CA ARG A 46 -9.10 -9.20 -8.94
C ARG A 46 -8.14 -8.89 -7.81
N GLU A 47 -6.90 -8.65 -8.16
CA GLU A 47 -5.91 -8.20 -7.19
C GLU A 47 -5.89 -6.69 -7.14
N ARG A 48 -5.65 -6.17 -5.95
CA ARG A 48 -5.45 -4.74 -5.76
C ARG A 48 -4.45 -4.51 -4.65
N MET A 49 -3.91 -3.33 -4.60
CA MET A 49 -3.07 -2.89 -3.49
C MET A 49 -3.82 -1.82 -2.73
N GLU A 50 -3.96 -2.02 -1.43
CA GLU A 50 -4.55 -1.01 -0.56
C GLU A 50 -3.41 -0.26 0.12
N ILE A 51 -3.48 1.04 0.08
CA ILE A 51 -2.43 1.91 0.62
C ILE A 51 -3.08 2.91 1.53
N THR A 52 -2.57 3.01 2.76
CA THR A 52 -3.03 4.01 3.72
C THR A 52 -1.85 4.76 4.28
N GLY A 53 -2.08 6.03 4.52
CA GLY A 53 -1.09 6.89 5.11
C GLY A 53 -1.64 8.29 5.22
N SER A 54 -0.95 9.14 5.93
CA SER A 54 -1.37 10.52 6.06
C SER A 54 -0.16 11.40 6.29
N ALA A 55 -0.30 12.67 5.94
CA ALA A 55 0.74 13.64 6.12
C ALA A 55 0.10 14.98 6.43
N TYR A 56 0.77 15.75 7.27
CA TYR A 56 0.33 17.12 7.53
C TYR A 56 0.85 18.02 6.42
N LEU A 57 -0.02 18.87 5.93
CA LEU A 57 0.34 19.82 4.90
C LEU A 57 0.50 21.20 5.52
N SER A 58 1.30 22.02 4.85
CA SER A 58 1.44 23.42 5.24
C SER A 58 0.12 24.15 5.14
N ASN A 59 -0.08 25.15 6.01
CA ASN A 59 -1.25 26.01 5.91
C ASN A 59 -1.12 27.00 4.75
N PHE A 60 0.05 27.14 4.16
CA PHE A 60 0.28 27.99 3.01
C PHE A 60 0.02 27.22 1.74
N GLU A 61 -0.98 27.62 0.97
CA GLU A 61 -1.51 26.86 -0.16
C GLU A 61 -0.46 26.44 -1.20
N PRO A 62 0.40 27.33 -1.70
CA PRO A 62 1.40 26.92 -2.69
C PRO A 62 2.34 25.84 -2.16
N THR A 63 2.73 25.92 -0.88
CA THR A 63 3.59 24.93 -0.25
C THR A 63 2.85 23.60 -0.11
N ALA A 64 1.59 23.65 0.29
CA ALA A 64 0.78 22.44 0.42
C ALA A 64 0.68 21.70 -0.90
N ARG A 65 0.48 22.42 -2.00
CA ARG A 65 0.40 21.80 -3.33
C ARG A 65 1.71 21.13 -3.71
N ARG A 66 2.82 21.77 -3.42
CA ARG A 66 4.13 21.19 -3.70
C ARG A 66 4.33 19.93 -2.87
N GLN A 67 3.94 19.97 -1.60
CA GLN A 67 4.04 18.80 -0.73
C GLN A 67 3.21 17.64 -1.27
N LEU A 68 2.02 17.91 -1.77
CA LEU A 68 1.19 16.86 -2.38
C LEU A 68 1.88 16.24 -3.58
N GLN A 69 2.47 17.05 -4.46
CA GLN A 69 3.18 16.54 -5.63
C GLN A 69 4.38 15.70 -5.24
N ASP A 70 5.16 16.19 -4.27
CA ASP A 70 6.34 15.47 -3.81
C ASP A 70 5.96 14.16 -3.14
N THR A 71 4.87 14.16 -2.40
CA THR A 71 4.35 12.95 -1.76
C THR A 71 3.97 11.90 -2.80
N LEU A 72 3.25 12.31 -3.84
CA LEU A 72 2.87 11.39 -4.91
C LEU A 72 4.09 10.81 -5.62
N THR A 73 5.07 11.65 -5.90
CA THR A 73 6.31 11.19 -6.54
C THR A 73 7.05 10.19 -5.65
N GLY A 74 7.15 10.49 -4.37
CA GLY A 74 7.79 9.59 -3.42
C GLY A 74 7.07 8.26 -3.30
N LEU A 75 5.74 8.29 -3.30
CA LEU A 75 4.94 7.08 -3.21
C LEU A 75 5.15 6.19 -4.44
N VAL A 76 5.18 6.78 -5.62
CA VAL A 76 5.45 6.03 -6.86
C VAL A 76 6.80 5.34 -6.77
N SER A 77 7.83 6.03 -6.27
CA SER A 77 9.15 5.43 -6.12
C SER A 77 9.14 4.23 -5.17
N VAL A 78 8.41 4.34 -4.06
CA VAL A 78 8.28 3.24 -3.11
C VAL A 78 7.59 2.04 -3.75
N LEU A 79 6.53 2.29 -4.50
CA LEU A 79 5.80 1.23 -5.18
C LEU A 79 6.67 0.53 -6.23
N GLN A 80 7.45 1.30 -6.97
CA GLN A 80 8.36 0.74 -7.97
C GLN A 80 9.42 -0.14 -7.33
N ARG A 81 9.99 0.28 -6.21
CA ARG A 81 10.98 -0.52 -5.49
C ARG A 81 10.37 -1.80 -4.94
N ALA A 82 9.16 -1.71 -4.40
CA ALA A 82 8.47 -2.89 -3.89
C ALA A 82 8.21 -3.90 -5.00
N ALA A 83 7.80 -3.43 -6.16
CA ALA A 83 7.57 -4.30 -7.32
C ALA A 83 8.87 -4.95 -7.79
N ALA A 84 9.96 -4.19 -7.82
CA ALA A 84 11.27 -4.72 -8.24
C ALA A 84 11.75 -5.81 -7.30
N VAL A 85 11.57 -5.63 -5.99
CA VAL A 85 11.98 -6.63 -5.02
C VAL A 85 11.22 -7.93 -5.21
N ARG A 86 9.97 -7.83 -5.59
CA ARG A 86 9.16 -9.03 -5.79
C ARG A 86 9.42 -9.70 -7.12
N GLY A 87 9.83 -8.91 -8.06
CA GLY A 87 10.07 -9.39 -9.40
C GLY A 87 11.13 -10.39 -9.48
#